data_40b3c7a7286c109f50341d782b97788b
#
_entry.id   40b3c7a7286c109f50341d782b97788b
#
_cell.length_a   1.000
_cell.length_b   1.000
_cell.length_c   1.000
_cell.angle_alpha   90.00
_cell.angle_beta   90.00
_cell.angle_gamma   90.00
#
_symmetry.space_group_name_H-M   'P 1'
#
loop_
_entity.id
_entity.type
_entity.pdbx_description
1 polymer ?
#
loop_
_entity_poly.entity_id
_entity_poly.type
_entity_poly.pdbx_seq_one_letter_code
_entity_poly.pdbx_strand_id
1 'polypeptide(L)'
;MTKDRNKYLVSTHWLERQLGNPELRIIDASWYLPDLSRSGSKEYRKNHITGASFFDLDEFSDQNSSLPHMALDPKSFAKKIEVFGISANCTVVAYDGLGIFSAARLLWLLHLYGFGNAFILDGGFPKWLSENRSTDSKIKTFENSHFPISYKDELVVDLNQVRGSIDSSDIQIVDARPTNRFLGSVAEPRAGLRRGNIPTSINLFYGDLINPDYTLKPNTVLRKIVQKAGINLEKRLITSCGSGVTAAILYIVFKGLGAKRVSVYDGSWCEWGSVDHEKPLT
;
A
#
# COMPACT_ATOMS: atom_id res chain seq x y z
N MET A 1 -18.39 6.42 -13.41
CA MET A 1 -17.82 6.34 -12.04
C MET A 1 -18.70 7.15 -11.11
N THR A 2 -19.24 6.57 -10.06
CA THR A 2 -20.03 7.30 -9.06
C THR A 2 -19.13 8.30 -8.34
N LYS A 3 -19.54 9.56 -8.22
CA LYS A 3 -18.77 10.67 -7.60
C LYS A 3 -18.26 10.39 -6.18
N ASP A 4 -18.74 9.34 -5.50
CA ASP A 4 -18.44 9.01 -4.11
C ASP A 4 -17.43 7.83 -3.95
N ARG A 5 -16.71 7.45 -5.01
CA ARG A 5 -15.64 6.43 -4.93
C ARG A 5 -14.25 7.03 -5.06
N ASN A 6 -13.30 6.38 -4.40
CA ASN A 6 -11.90 6.76 -4.52
C ASN A 6 -11.42 6.54 -5.96
N LYS A 7 -10.75 7.54 -6.52
CA LYS A 7 -10.30 7.56 -7.93
C LYS A 7 -9.22 6.52 -8.26
N TYR A 8 -8.59 5.94 -7.26
CA TYR A 8 -7.56 4.90 -7.41
C TYR A 8 -8.12 3.48 -7.36
N LEU A 9 -9.45 3.34 -7.30
CA LEU A 9 -10.11 2.04 -7.25
C LEU A 9 -10.90 1.76 -8.51
N VAL A 10 -10.87 0.51 -8.94
CA VAL A 10 -11.76 -0.03 -9.98
C VAL A 10 -12.64 -1.14 -9.40
N SER A 11 -13.88 -1.27 -9.89
CA SER A 11 -14.78 -2.33 -9.43
C SER A 11 -14.44 -3.67 -10.09
N THR A 12 -14.84 -4.77 -9.46
CA THR A 12 -14.78 -6.11 -10.03
C THR A 12 -15.49 -6.20 -11.38
N HIS A 13 -16.66 -5.56 -11.53
CA HIS A 13 -17.38 -5.49 -12.79
C HIS A 13 -16.58 -4.76 -13.88
N TRP A 14 -15.92 -3.66 -13.55
CA TRP A 14 -15.07 -2.95 -14.51
C TRP A 14 -13.91 -3.84 -14.97
N LEU A 15 -13.21 -4.48 -14.03
CA LEU A 15 -12.07 -5.34 -14.35
C LEU A 15 -12.47 -6.52 -15.22
N GLU A 16 -13.60 -7.18 -14.91
CA GLU A 16 -14.11 -8.30 -15.71
C GLU A 16 -14.31 -7.92 -17.18
N ARG A 17 -14.86 -6.73 -17.44
CA ARG A 17 -15.07 -6.23 -18.82
C ARG A 17 -13.75 -5.89 -19.54
N GLN A 18 -12.67 -5.74 -18.82
CA GLN A 18 -11.35 -5.45 -19.35
C GLN A 18 -10.49 -6.70 -19.54
N LEU A 19 -10.94 -7.87 -19.07
CA LEU A 19 -10.20 -9.12 -19.26
C LEU A 19 -9.92 -9.35 -20.76
N GLY A 20 -8.66 -9.70 -21.08
CA GLY A 20 -8.22 -9.87 -22.47
C GLY A 20 -7.73 -8.60 -23.16
N ASN A 21 -7.86 -7.42 -22.54
CA ASN A 21 -7.27 -6.20 -23.09
C ASN A 21 -5.71 -6.32 -23.08
N PRO A 22 -5.02 -6.18 -24.23
CA PRO A 22 -3.57 -6.33 -24.30
C PRO A 22 -2.78 -5.27 -23.53
N GLU A 23 -3.38 -4.11 -23.23
CA GLU A 23 -2.78 -3.06 -22.45
C GLU A 23 -3.07 -3.18 -20.94
N LEU A 24 -3.88 -4.15 -20.51
CA LEU A 24 -4.16 -4.37 -19.10
C LEU A 24 -3.08 -5.28 -18.47
N ARG A 25 -2.61 -4.89 -17.31
CA ARG A 25 -1.76 -5.70 -16.43
C ARG A 25 -2.49 -5.90 -15.10
N ILE A 26 -2.87 -7.13 -14.82
CA ILE A 26 -3.48 -7.53 -13.55
C ILE A 26 -2.38 -8.12 -12.69
N ILE A 27 -2.21 -7.60 -11.48
CA ILE A 27 -1.10 -8.01 -10.61
C ILE A 27 -1.65 -8.43 -9.24
N ASP A 28 -1.43 -9.69 -8.91
CA ASP A 28 -1.62 -10.22 -7.56
C ASP A 28 -0.44 -9.78 -6.70
N ALA A 29 -0.67 -8.88 -5.77
CA ALA A 29 0.31 -8.37 -4.83
C ALA A 29 0.07 -8.92 -3.42
N SER A 30 -0.50 -10.12 -3.29
CA SER A 30 -0.84 -10.74 -2.02
C SER A 30 0.41 -11.00 -1.18
N TRP A 31 0.47 -10.34 -0.05
CA TRP A 31 1.45 -10.53 1.02
C TRP A 31 0.73 -10.63 2.36
N TYR A 32 1.21 -11.48 3.25
CA TYR A 32 0.57 -11.75 4.53
C TYR A 32 1.55 -11.58 5.68
N LEU A 33 1.05 -11.14 6.83
CA LEU A 33 1.83 -11.15 8.06
C LEU A 33 2.24 -12.59 8.42
N PRO A 34 3.45 -12.80 8.96
CA PRO A 34 3.97 -14.14 9.25
C PRO A 34 3.08 -14.99 10.16
N ASP A 35 2.34 -14.36 11.08
CA ASP A 35 1.42 -15.01 12.02
C ASP A 35 0.16 -15.59 11.36
N LEU A 36 -0.16 -15.19 10.14
CA LEU A 36 -1.31 -15.72 9.40
C LEU A 36 -1.05 -17.09 8.76
N SER A 37 0.19 -17.58 8.73
CA SER A 37 0.57 -18.87 8.12
C SER A 37 0.06 -19.03 6.68
N ARG A 38 -0.06 -17.92 5.93
CA ARG A 38 -0.48 -17.86 4.52
C ARG A 38 0.71 -17.52 3.62
N SER A 39 0.63 -17.87 2.34
CA SER A 39 1.64 -17.55 1.34
C SER A 39 0.99 -17.04 0.07
N GLY A 40 1.23 -15.78 -0.29
CA GLY A 40 0.69 -15.17 -1.50
C GLY A 40 1.08 -15.94 -2.77
N SER A 41 2.35 -16.34 -2.89
CA SER A 41 2.83 -17.08 -4.06
C SER A 41 2.20 -18.48 -4.20
N LYS A 42 1.97 -19.18 -3.07
CA LYS A 42 1.30 -20.50 -3.09
C LYS A 42 -0.18 -20.37 -3.45
N GLU A 43 -0.85 -19.37 -2.90
CA GLU A 43 -2.26 -19.09 -3.19
C GLU A 43 -2.46 -18.65 -4.64
N TYR A 44 -1.61 -17.77 -5.16
CA TYR A 44 -1.60 -17.37 -6.56
C TYR A 44 -1.45 -18.57 -7.51
N ARG A 45 -0.50 -19.47 -7.25
CA ARG A 45 -0.29 -20.68 -8.08
C ARG A 45 -1.49 -21.61 -8.05
N LYS A 46 -2.27 -21.61 -6.99
CA LYS A 46 -3.47 -22.44 -6.86
C LYS A 46 -4.66 -21.83 -7.59
N ASN A 47 -4.87 -20.53 -7.42
CA ASN A 47 -6.01 -19.82 -7.98
C ASN A 47 -5.80 -18.31 -7.94
N HIS A 48 -5.98 -17.62 -9.04
CA HIS A 48 -5.84 -16.17 -9.16
C HIS A 48 -6.81 -15.59 -10.21
N ILE A 49 -6.94 -14.29 -10.30
CA ILE A 49 -7.76 -13.64 -11.35
C ILE A 49 -7.16 -13.97 -12.72
N THR A 50 -8.00 -14.42 -13.64
CA THR A 50 -7.57 -14.82 -15.00
C THR A 50 -6.67 -13.77 -15.64
N GLY A 51 -5.48 -14.20 -16.05
CA GLY A 51 -4.47 -13.34 -16.70
C GLY A 51 -3.63 -12.49 -15.75
N ALA A 52 -3.73 -12.68 -14.45
CA ALA A 52 -2.86 -12.00 -13.48
C ALA A 52 -1.44 -12.57 -13.46
N SER A 53 -0.48 -11.73 -13.09
CA SER A 53 0.88 -12.10 -12.68
C SER A 53 1.07 -11.85 -11.20
N PHE A 54 2.05 -12.52 -10.58
CA PHE A 54 2.32 -12.39 -9.14
C PHE A 54 3.48 -11.43 -8.87
N PHE A 55 3.25 -10.48 -7.97
CA PHE A 55 4.25 -9.56 -7.45
C PHE A 55 4.62 -9.97 -6.03
N ASP A 56 5.83 -10.44 -5.84
CA ASP A 56 6.36 -10.77 -4.53
C ASP A 56 6.91 -9.50 -3.87
N LEU A 57 6.21 -9.00 -2.83
CA LEU A 57 6.62 -7.79 -2.14
C LEU A 57 8.02 -7.90 -1.53
N ASP A 58 8.35 -9.06 -0.99
CA ASP A 58 9.66 -9.28 -0.36
C ASP A 58 10.78 -9.26 -1.39
N GLU A 59 10.59 -9.90 -2.55
CA GLU A 59 11.57 -9.86 -3.66
C GLU A 59 11.73 -8.47 -4.28
N PHE A 60 10.65 -7.67 -4.33
CA PHE A 60 10.64 -6.30 -4.85
C PHE A 60 10.98 -5.23 -3.80
N SER A 61 11.55 -5.63 -2.69
CA SER A 61 12.09 -4.75 -1.65
C SER A 61 13.62 -4.73 -1.69
N ASP A 62 14.23 -3.73 -1.06
CA ASP A 62 15.69 -3.61 -0.97
C ASP A 62 16.27 -4.71 -0.07
N GLN A 63 16.96 -5.67 -0.69
CA GLN A 63 17.57 -6.81 -0.01
C GLN A 63 18.83 -6.44 0.78
N ASN A 64 19.39 -5.24 0.58
CA ASN A 64 20.54 -4.74 1.32
C ASN A 64 20.12 -4.01 2.60
N SER A 65 18.84 -3.69 2.74
CA SER A 65 18.31 -3.06 3.93
C SER A 65 18.07 -4.09 5.04
N SER A 66 18.42 -3.75 6.28
CA SER A 66 18.02 -4.51 7.47
C SER A 66 16.53 -4.31 7.82
N LEU A 67 15.88 -3.30 7.24
CA LEU A 67 14.45 -3.01 7.42
C LEU A 67 13.63 -3.75 6.37
N PRO A 68 12.47 -4.31 6.76
CA PRO A 68 11.60 -5.01 5.82
C PRO A 68 10.92 -4.03 4.86
N HIS A 69 10.71 -4.48 3.62
CA HIS A 69 9.90 -3.82 2.58
C HIS A 69 10.39 -2.44 2.12
N MET A 70 11.62 -2.06 2.41
CA MET A 70 12.17 -0.79 1.92
C MET A 70 12.12 -0.72 0.39
N ALA A 71 11.74 0.45 -0.13
CA ALA A 71 11.67 0.67 -1.57
C ALA A 71 13.07 0.55 -2.19
N LEU A 72 13.14 -0.07 -3.37
CA LEU A 72 14.36 -0.19 -4.15
C LEU A 72 14.84 1.19 -4.63
N ASP A 73 16.11 1.31 -5.02
CA ASP A 73 16.51 2.45 -5.82
C ASP A 73 15.78 2.47 -7.18
N PRO A 74 15.60 3.65 -7.81
CA PRO A 74 14.79 3.77 -9.01
C PRO A 74 15.22 2.87 -10.18
N LYS A 75 16.51 2.67 -10.38
CA LYS A 75 17.04 1.86 -11.50
C LYS A 75 16.74 0.37 -11.26
N SER A 76 16.97 -0.10 -10.02
CA SER A 76 16.70 -1.48 -9.62
C SER A 76 15.21 -1.81 -9.70
N PHE A 77 14.32 -0.89 -9.27
CA PHE A 77 12.89 -1.07 -9.42
C PHE A 77 12.48 -1.16 -10.90
N ALA A 78 12.93 -0.21 -11.72
CA ALA A 78 12.60 -0.20 -13.15
C ALA A 78 12.99 -1.52 -13.82
N LYS A 79 14.20 -2.01 -13.55
CA LYS A 79 14.68 -3.28 -14.13
C LYS A 79 13.86 -4.49 -13.66
N LYS A 80 13.51 -4.56 -12.37
CA LYS A 80 12.72 -5.68 -11.84
C LYS A 80 11.28 -5.68 -12.37
N ILE A 81 10.64 -4.52 -12.49
CA ILE A 81 9.24 -4.41 -12.89
C ILE A 81 9.01 -4.66 -14.39
N GLU A 82 10.06 -4.66 -15.22
CA GLU A 82 10.00 -4.96 -16.66
C GLU A 82 9.35 -6.30 -16.98
N VAL A 83 9.51 -7.31 -16.11
CA VAL A 83 8.95 -8.66 -16.29
C VAL A 83 7.42 -8.68 -16.34
N PHE A 84 6.75 -7.64 -15.85
CA PHE A 84 5.29 -7.49 -15.92
C PHE A 84 4.82 -6.89 -17.25
N GLY A 85 5.72 -6.55 -18.16
CA GLY A 85 5.37 -5.95 -19.45
C GLY A 85 4.68 -4.59 -19.31
N ILE A 86 5.01 -3.81 -18.26
CA ILE A 86 4.39 -2.50 -18.00
C ILE A 86 5.09 -1.44 -18.85
N SER A 87 4.37 -0.87 -19.79
CA SER A 87 4.79 0.26 -20.63
C SER A 87 3.92 1.49 -20.37
N ALA A 88 4.27 2.61 -20.94
CA ALA A 88 3.56 3.90 -20.75
C ALA A 88 2.05 3.82 -21.04
N ASN A 89 1.63 2.95 -21.95
CA ASN A 89 0.22 2.81 -22.36
C ASN A 89 -0.56 1.81 -21.52
N CYS A 90 0.11 1.06 -20.65
CA CYS A 90 -0.57 0.05 -19.84
C CYS A 90 -1.45 0.67 -18.76
N THR A 91 -2.52 -0.05 -18.45
CA THR A 91 -3.30 0.13 -17.22
C THR A 91 -2.95 -1.00 -16.26
N VAL A 92 -2.51 -0.66 -15.05
CA VAL A 92 -2.21 -1.65 -14.01
C VAL A 92 -3.36 -1.73 -13.02
N VAL A 93 -3.82 -2.94 -12.72
CA VAL A 93 -4.77 -3.21 -11.64
C VAL A 93 -4.13 -4.18 -10.66
N ALA A 94 -3.81 -3.68 -9.46
CA ALA A 94 -3.31 -4.48 -8.36
C ALA A 94 -4.47 -5.02 -7.50
N TYR A 95 -4.32 -6.24 -6.99
CA TYR A 95 -5.23 -6.79 -5.99
C TYR A 95 -4.46 -7.62 -4.97
N ASP A 96 -5.12 -7.97 -3.87
CA ASP A 96 -4.57 -8.91 -2.89
C ASP A 96 -5.65 -9.80 -2.26
N GLY A 97 -5.21 -10.82 -1.54
CA GLY A 97 -6.04 -11.83 -0.90
C GLY A 97 -6.68 -11.40 0.43
N LEU A 98 -6.52 -10.13 0.87
CA LEU A 98 -7.16 -9.54 2.04
C LEU A 98 -8.12 -8.40 1.66
N GLY A 99 -8.26 -8.11 0.36
CA GLY A 99 -9.16 -7.11 -0.18
C GLY A 99 -8.49 -5.79 -0.52
N ILE A 100 -8.01 -5.04 0.44
CA ILE A 100 -7.14 -3.87 0.27
C ILE A 100 -6.11 -3.90 1.39
N PHE A 101 -4.95 -4.44 1.10
CA PHE A 101 -3.85 -4.56 2.07
C PHE A 101 -2.50 -4.27 1.39
N SER A 102 -1.86 -5.28 0.83
CA SER A 102 -0.56 -5.17 0.17
C SER A 102 -0.64 -4.64 -1.27
N ALA A 103 -1.80 -4.77 -1.94
CA ALA A 103 -2.03 -4.11 -3.23
C ALA A 103 -1.87 -2.58 -3.16
N ALA A 104 -2.21 -1.99 -2.03
CA ALA A 104 -1.98 -0.57 -1.78
C ALA A 104 -0.48 -0.20 -1.81
N ARG A 105 0.38 -1.09 -1.30
CA ARG A 105 1.83 -0.90 -1.33
C ARG A 105 2.36 -0.91 -2.76
N LEU A 106 1.91 -1.86 -3.60
CA LEU A 106 2.30 -1.88 -5.01
C LEU A 106 1.84 -0.61 -5.74
N LEU A 107 0.60 -0.16 -5.52
CA LEU A 107 0.12 1.09 -6.12
C LEU A 107 0.99 2.28 -5.72
N TRP A 108 1.33 2.41 -4.43
CA TRP A 108 2.19 3.48 -3.97
C TRP A 108 3.59 3.40 -4.60
N LEU A 109 4.19 2.20 -4.71
CA LEU A 109 5.46 2.02 -5.41
C LEU A 109 5.38 2.47 -6.87
N LEU A 110 4.35 2.07 -7.60
CA LEU A 110 4.14 2.54 -8.98
C LEU A 110 4.05 4.07 -9.07
N HIS A 111 3.33 4.71 -8.14
CA HIS A 111 3.26 6.18 -8.07
C HIS A 111 4.62 6.79 -7.72
N LEU A 112 5.36 6.22 -6.76
CA LEU A 112 6.70 6.67 -6.35
C LEU A 112 7.66 6.68 -7.52
N TYR A 113 7.58 5.67 -8.40
CA TYR A 113 8.43 5.57 -9.59
C TYR A 113 7.81 6.23 -10.84
N GLY A 114 6.72 6.99 -10.66
CA GLY A 114 6.15 7.88 -11.68
C GLY A 114 5.08 7.26 -12.58
N PHE A 115 4.64 6.03 -12.31
CA PHE A 115 3.60 5.39 -13.08
C PHE A 115 2.22 5.67 -12.47
N GLY A 116 1.44 6.53 -13.13
CA GLY A 116 0.16 7.02 -12.59
C GLY A 116 -1.09 6.25 -13.03
N ASN A 117 -1.01 5.45 -14.11
CA ASN A 117 -2.17 4.70 -14.63
C ASN A 117 -2.32 3.34 -13.93
N ALA A 118 -2.35 3.38 -12.60
CA ALA A 118 -2.44 2.24 -11.73
C ALA A 118 -3.63 2.36 -10.78
N PHE A 119 -4.30 1.24 -10.52
CA PHE A 119 -5.50 1.14 -9.72
C PHE A 119 -5.45 -0.08 -8.80
N ILE A 120 -6.29 -0.09 -7.77
CA ILE A 120 -6.55 -1.27 -6.94
C ILE A 120 -7.94 -1.81 -7.28
N LEU A 121 -8.07 -3.13 -7.31
CA LEU A 121 -9.35 -3.80 -7.36
C LEU A 121 -10.08 -3.64 -6.02
N ASP A 122 -11.17 -2.90 -6.01
CA ASP A 122 -11.97 -2.64 -4.81
C ASP A 122 -12.59 -3.94 -4.29
N GLY A 123 -12.20 -4.34 -3.08
CA GLY A 123 -12.58 -5.62 -2.48
C GLY A 123 -11.64 -6.79 -2.80
N GLY A 124 -10.66 -6.59 -3.69
CA GLY A 124 -9.60 -7.56 -4.01
C GLY A 124 -10.10 -8.94 -4.42
N PHE A 125 -9.26 -9.96 -4.17
CA PHE A 125 -9.57 -11.33 -4.53
C PHE A 125 -10.77 -11.92 -3.76
N PRO A 126 -10.99 -11.62 -2.46
CA PRO A 126 -12.16 -12.13 -1.76
C PRO A 126 -13.48 -11.73 -2.39
N LYS A 127 -13.63 -10.46 -2.79
CA LYS A 127 -14.83 -9.98 -3.46
C LYS A 127 -14.98 -10.60 -4.86
N TRP A 128 -13.87 -10.69 -5.62
CA TRP A 128 -13.87 -11.34 -6.94
C TRP A 128 -14.42 -12.77 -6.87
N LEU A 129 -13.98 -13.54 -5.88
CA LEU A 129 -14.45 -14.92 -5.64
C LEU A 129 -15.91 -14.97 -5.20
N SER A 130 -16.34 -14.09 -4.29
CA SER A 130 -17.72 -14.06 -3.80
C SER A 130 -18.74 -13.75 -4.91
N GLU A 131 -18.30 -13.09 -5.97
CA GLU A 131 -19.09 -12.80 -7.16
C GLU A 131 -18.97 -13.88 -8.26
N ASN A 132 -18.32 -15.02 -7.96
CA ASN A 132 -18.11 -16.15 -8.89
C ASN A 132 -17.45 -15.73 -10.22
N ARG A 133 -16.52 -14.78 -10.19
CA ARG A 133 -15.85 -14.31 -11.39
C ARG A 133 -14.70 -15.23 -11.80
N SER A 134 -14.28 -15.11 -13.08
CA SER A 134 -13.31 -15.99 -13.71
C SER A 134 -11.95 -15.99 -13.01
N THR A 135 -11.46 -17.18 -12.69
CA THR A 135 -10.14 -17.42 -12.11
C THR A 135 -9.36 -18.46 -12.90
N ASP A 136 -8.05 -18.47 -12.71
CA ASP A 136 -7.11 -19.35 -13.42
C ASP A 136 -5.99 -19.79 -12.47
N SER A 137 -5.23 -20.81 -12.87
CA SER A 137 -3.97 -21.22 -12.23
C SER A 137 -2.78 -21.16 -13.22
N LYS A 138 -3.00 -20.67 -14.44
CA LYS A 138 -1.97 -20.54 -15.48
C LYS A 138 -1.13 -19.31 -15.24
N ILE A 139 0.17 -19.51 -15.03
CA ILE A 139 1.11 -18.41 -14.84
C ILE A 139 1.18 -17.58 -16.12
N LYS A 140 0.80 -16.31 -16.03
CA LYS A 140 0.91 -15.35 -17.10
C LYS A 140 2.31 -14.72 -17.09
N THR A 141 2.98 -14.78 -18.22
CA THR A 141 4.24 -14.09 -18.48
C THR A 141 4.05 -13.03 -19.55
N PHE A 142 4.83 -11.98 -19.50
CA PHE A 142 4.87 -10.92 -20.50
C PHE A 142 6.30 -10.80 -21.07
N GLU A 143 6.41 -10.29 -22.29
CA GLU A 143 7.70 -9.81 -22.77
C GLU A 143 8.14 -8.60 -21.92
N ASN A 144 9.44 -8.55 -21.63
CA ASN A 144 9.99 -7.42 -20.88
C ASN A 144 9.73 -6.12 -21.64
N SER A 145 9.29 -5.11 -20.94
CA SER A 145 9.03 -3.79 -21.51
C SER A 145 9.81 -2.73 -20.74
N HIS A 146 10.17 -1.64 -21.44
CA HIS A 146 10.79 -0.50 -20.77
C HIS A 146 9.77 0.19 -19.84
N PHE A 147 10.07 0.20 -18.54
CA PHE A 147 9.24 0.91 -17.55
C PHE A 147 9.56 2.42 -17.57
N PRO A 148 8.56 3.29 -17.78
CA PRO A 148 8.75 4.74 -17.85
C PRO A 148 8.99 5.34 -16.46
N ILE A 149 10.24 5.34 -16.00
CA ILE A 149 10.57 5.82 -14.66
C ILE A 149 10.60 7.34 -14.55
N SER A 150 9.94 7.90 -13.54
CA SER A 150 9.97 9.31 -13.13
C SER A 150 9.81 9.38 -11.62
N TYR A 151 10.90 9.22 -10.89
CA TYR A 151 10.90 9.13 -9.43
C TYR A 151 10.33 10.39 -8.77
N LYS A 152 9.47 10.19 -7.75
CA LYS A 152 8.74 11.21 -7.00
C LYS A 152 9.16 11.19 -5.54
N ASP A 153 10.31 11.81 -5.25
CA ASP A 153 10.89 11.84 -3.89
C ASP A 153 9.95 12.46 -2.85
N GLU A 154 9.05 13.35 -3.27
CA GLU A 154 8.03 13.91 -2.41
C GLU A 154 7.00 12.89 -1.86
N LEU A 155 6.94 11.69 -2.41
CA LEU A 155 6.01 10.63 -1.98
C LEU A 155 6.57 9.71 -0.89
N VAL A 156 7.84 9.85 -0.54
CA VAL A 156 8.52 9.07 0.49
C VAL A 156 9.20 10.00 1.48
N VAL A 157 9.31 9.58 2.74
CA VAL A 157 10.10 10.28 3.76
C VAL A 157 10.93 9.28 4.55
N ASP A 158 12.10 9.72 4.98
CA ASP A 158 13.02 8.99 5.84
C ASP A 158 12.84 9.31 7.33
N LEU A 159 13.61 8.64 8.19
CA LEU A 159 13.61 8.83 9.63
C LEU A 159 13.90 10.28 10.06
N ASN A 160 14.86 10.95 9.40
CA ASN A 160 15.26 12.32 9.77
C ASN A 160 14.14 13.32 9.44
N GLN A 161 13.48 13.15 8.31
CA GLN A 161 12.33 13.96 7.92
C GLN A 161 11.15 13.75 8.88
N VAL A 162 10.90 12.51 9.33
CA VAL A 162 9.85 12.24 10.33
C VAL A 162 10.21 12.86 11.68
N ARG A 163 11.46 12.75 12.14
CA ARG A 163 11.94 13.40 13.37
C ARG A 163 11.72 14.91 13.32
N GLY A 164 12.10 15.55 12.23
CA GLY A 164 11.90 17.00 12.05
C GLY A 164 10.43 17.43 11.91
N SER A 165 9.51 16.46 11.82
CA SER A 165 8.07 16.75 11.66
C SER A 165 7.28 16.66 12.96
N ILE A 166 7.86 16.16 14.07
CA ILE A 166 7.14 15.87 15.31
C ILE A 166 6.48 17.12 15.89
N ASP A 167 7.19 18.25 15.92
CA ASP A 167 6.71 19.51 16.52
C ASP A 167 6.15 20.50 15.47
N SER A 168 5.96 20.03 14.23
CA SER A 168 5.46 20.90 13.15
C SER A 168 3.96 21.09 13.24
N SER A 169 3.51 22.34 13.26
CA SER A 169 2.09 22.67 13.15
C SER A 169 1.48 22.36 11.77
N ASP A 170 2.30 22.26 10.72
CA ASP A 170 1.87 22.11 9.32
C ASP A 170 1.90 20.67 8.82
N ILE A 171 2.41 19.76 9.63
CA ILE A 171 2.55 18.34 9.29
C ILE A 171 1.77 17.50 10.30
N GLN A 172 1.12 16.44 9.84
CA GLN A 172 0.52 15.42 10.68
C GLN A 172 1.07 14.04 10.30
N ILE A 173 1.53 13.29 11.29
CA ILE A 173 1.94 11.89 11.14
C ILE A 173 0.74 11.03 11.48
N VAL A 174 0.37 10.08 10.61
CA VAL A 174 -0.81 9.22 10.79
C VAL A 174 -0.41 7.75 10.69
N ASP A 175 -0.70 7.01 11.76
CA ASP A 175 -0.33 5.60 11.90
C ASP A 175 -1.50 4.67 11.58
N ALA A 176 -1.32 3.77 10.62
CA ALA A 176 -2.33 2.82 10.14
C ALA A 176 -2.45 1.54 10.98
N ARG A 177 -1.60 1.33 12.00
CA ARG A 177 -1.62 0.11 12.82
C ARG A 177 -2.91 -0.01 13.63
N PRO A 178 -3.29 -1.24 14.04
CA PRO A 178 -4.34 -1.43 15.05
C PRO A 178 -4.09 -0.60 16.31
N THR A 179 -5.16 -0.06 16.89
CA THR A 179 -5.09 0.86 18.04
C THR A 179 -4.33 0.26 19.23
N ASN A 180 -4.48 -1.03 19.50
CA ASN A 180 -3.77 -1.70 20.59
C ASN A 180 -2.24 -1.73 20.38
N ARG A 181 -1.76 -1.88 19.13
CA ARG A 181 -0.33 -1.76 18.81
C ARG A 181 0.14 -0.32 18.92
N PHE A 182 -0.62 0.61 18.38
CA PHE A 182 -0.33 2.05 18.47
C PHE A 182 -0.18 2.53 19.93
N LEU A 183 -1.09 2.12 20.81
CA LEU A 183 -1.06 2.45 22.24
C LEU A 183 0.00 1.66 23.03
N GLY A 184 0.69 0.70 22.39
CA GLY A 184 1.68 -0.12 23.07
C GLY A 184 1.12 -1.15 24.05
N SER A 185 -0.20 -1.39 24.02
CA SER A 185 -0.86 -2.36 24.94
C SER A 185 -0.59 -3.82 24.57
N VAL A 186 -0.15 -4.08 23.35
CA VAL A 186 0.30 -5.40 22.87
C VAL A 186 1.71 -5.32 22.30
N ALA A 187 2.38 -6.48 22.19
CA ALA A 187 3.69 -6.57 21.55
C ALA A 187 3.58 -6.36 20.02
N GLU A 188 4.67 -5.91 19.41
CA GLU A 188 4.78 -5.88 17.96
C GLU A 188 4.97 -7.32 17.42
N PRO A 189 4.43 -7.64 16.22
CA PRO A 189 4.59 -8.96 15.61
C PRO A 189 6.06 -9.33 15.29
N ARG A 190 6.90 -8.31 15.08
CA ARG A 190 8.34 -8.50 14.87
C ARG A 190 9.09 -8.31 16.17
N ALA A 191 10.01 -9.24 16.47
CA ALA A 191 10.89 -9.17 17.64
C ALA A 191 11.81 -7.93 17.55
N GLY A 192 12.30 -7.45 18.70
CA GLY A 192 13.26 -6.34 18.78
C GLY A 192 12.64 -4.95 18.64
N LEU A 193 11.32 -4.84 18.49
CA LEU A 193 10.66 -3.53 18.39
C LEU A 193 10.04 -3.12 19.72
N ARG A 194 10.20 -1.84 20.05
CA ARG A 194 9.52 -1.21 21.19
C ARG A 194 7.99 -1.19 20.97
N ARG A 195 7.26 -1.04 22.04
CA ARG A 195 5.81 -0.77 22.03
C ARG A 195 5.57 0.74 21.98
N GLY A 196 4.44 1.17 21.46
CA GLY A 196 4.03 2.58 21.42
C GLY A 196 3.91 3.14 20.01
N ASN A 197 4.14 4.43 19.85
CA ASN A 197 3.93 5.17 18.62
C ASN A 197 4.98 6.29 18.43
N ILE A 198 5.03 6.86 17.24
CA ILE A 198 5.79 8.08 16.97
C ILE A 198 5.13 9.23 17.74
N PRO A 199 5.88 10.05 18.51
CA PRO A 199 5.33 11.18 19.23
C PRO A 199 4.46 12.07 18.33
N THR A 200 3.37 12.63 18.88
CA THR A 200 2.38 13.47 18.19
C THR A 200 1.63 12.81 17.03
N SER A 201 1.91 11.55 16.69
CA SER A 201 1.18 10.85 15.63
C SER A 201 -0.28 10.56 16.01
N ILE A 202 -1.13 10.53 14.99
CA ILE A 202 -2.56 10.24 15.08
C ILE A 202 -2.79 8.80 14.63
N ASN A 203 -3.52 8.02 15.43
CA ASN A 203 -3.92 6.68 14.99
C ASN A 203 -5.15 6.74 14.08
N LEU A 204 -5.05 6.12 12.93
CA LEU A 204 -6.18 5.82 12.05
C LEU A 204 -6.03 4.39 11.52
N PHE A 205 -6.60 3.45 12.24
CA PHE A 205 -6.51 2.04 11.86
C PHE A 205 -7.10 1.81 10.47
N TYR A 206 -6.30 1.23 9.56
CA TYR A 206 -6.72 1.01 8.18
C TYR A 206 -7.99 0.15 8.07
N GLY A 207 -8.19 -0.81 8.99
CA GLY A 207 -9.37 -1.67 9.02
C GLY A 207 -10.69 -0.91 9.21
N ASP A 208 -10.66 0.25 9.89
CA ASP A 208 -11.85 1.09 10.07
C ASP A 208 -12.32 1.75 8.76
N LEU A 209 -11.48 1.72 7.72
CA LEU A 209 -11.76 2.30 6.41
C LEU A 209 -12.39 1.30 5.44
N ILE A 210 -12.44 0.02 5.80
CA ILE A 210 -12.88 -1.09 4.96
C ILE A 210 -14.28 -1.54 5.38
N ASN A 211 -15.09 -1.94 4.39
CA ASN A 211 -16.41 -2.55 4.58
C ASN A 211 -16.28 -4.08 4.82
N PRO A 212 -17.33 -4.74 5.35
CA PRO A 212 -17.33 -6.20 5.53
C PRO A 212 -17.15 -7.01 4.23
N ASP A 213 -17.47 -6.43 3.07
CA ASP A 213 -17.25 -7.02 1.75
C ASP A 213 -15.86 -6.70 1.17
N TYR A 214 -14.93 -6.26 2.03
CA TYR A 214 -13.54 -5.89 1.72
C TYR A 214 -13.37 -4.64 0.86
N THR A 215 -14.45 -3.97 0.44
CA THR A 215 -14.35 -2.71 -0.33
C THR A 215 -13.98 -1.53 0.56
N LEU A 216 -13.36 -0.51 -0.01
CA LEU A 216 -13.15 0.75 0.68
C LEU A 216 -14.50 1.46 0.92
N LYS A 217 -14.66 2.05 2.10
CA LYS A 217 -15.85 2.85 2.40
C LYS A 217 -16.01 4.02 1.42
N PRO A 218 -17.24 4.50 1.16
CA PRO A 218 -17.48 5.68 0.31
C PRO A 218 -16.72 6.91 0.80
N ASN A 219 -16.32 7.79 -0.11
CA ASN A 219 -15.57 9.02 0.22
C ASN A 219 -16.29 9.90 1.24
N THR A 220 -17.63 9.96 1.20
CA THR A 220 -18.44 10.69 2.19
C THR A 220 -18.29 10.13 3.61
N VAL A 221 -18.18 8.81 3.75
CA VAL A 221 -17.95 8.13 5.04
C VAL A 221 -16.49 8.32 5.48
N LEU A 222 -15.54 8.13 4.56
CA LEU A 222 -14.11 8.29 4.83
C LEU A 222 -13.78 9.70 5.31
N ARG A 223 -14.38 10.75 4.71
CA ARG A 223 -14.20 12.14 5.17
C ARG A 223 -14.61 12.33 6.62
N LYS A 224 -15.75 11.74 7.03
CA LYS A 224 -16.22 11.81 8.42
C LYS A 224 -15.26 11.11 9.39
N ILE A 225 -14.75 9.93 9.00
CA ILE A 225 -13.77 9.18 9.80
C ILE A 225 -12.48 9.98 9.96
N VAL A 226 -11.93 10.50 8.87
CA VAL A 226 -10.69 11.29 8.85
C VAL A 226 -10.85 12.57 9.69
N GLN A 227 -11.97 13.28 9.55
CA GLN A 227 -12.28 14.47 10.33
C GLN A 227 -12.43 14.14 11.82
N LYS A 228 -13.14 13.06 12.17
CA LYS A 228 -13.32 12.62 13.57
C LYS A 228 -11.97 12.26 14.22
N ALA A 229 -11.01 11.73 13.45
CA ALA A 229 -9.67 11.47 13.93
C ALA A 229 -8.80 12.74 14.09
N GLY A 230 -9.30 13.93 13.77
CA GLY A 230 -8.55 15.18 13.84
C GLY A 230 -7.54 15.38 12.71
N ILE A 231 -7.67 14.63 11.61
CA ILE A 231 -6.78 14.73 10.46
C ILE A 231 -7.24 15.83 9.50
N ASN A 232 -6.34 16.75 9.18
CA ASN A 232 -6.59 17.86 8.28
C ASN A 232 -5.92 17.58 6.92
N LEU A 233 -6.75 17.37 5.88
CA LEU A 233 -6.29 17.05 4.52
C LEU A 233 -5.55 18.20 3.81
N GLU A 234 -5.61 19.43 4.31
CA GLU A 234 -4.87 20.58 3.76
C GLU A 234 -3.42 20.63 4.26
N LYS A 235 -3.11 19.97 5.38
CA LYS A 235 -1.76 19.83 5.89
C LYS A 235 -0.93 18.85 5.08
N ARG A 236 0.38 18.84 5.26
CA ARG A 236 1.23 17.73 4.81
C ARG A 236 0.96 16.52 5.70
N LEU A 237 0.68 15.38 5.10
CA LEU A 237 0.41 14.13 5.79
C LEU A 237 1.57 13.16 5.55
N ILE A 238 2.09 12.61 6.64
CA ILE A 238 3.05 11.50 6.60
C ILE A 238 2.33 10.26 7.13
N THR A 239 2.20 9.24 6.30
CA THR A 239 1.57 7.98 6.71
C THR A 239 2.62 6.97 7.17
N SER A 240 2.33 6.25 8.25
CA SER A 240 3.20 5.24 8.85
C SER A 240 2.40 3.99 9.20
N CYS A 241 3.08 2.87 9.41
CA CYS A 241 2.49 1.66 9.97
C CYS A 241 3.57 0.76 10.63
N GLY A 242 3.54 -0.55 10.43
CA GLY A 242 4.61 -1.47 10.85
C GLY A 242 5.85 -1.39 9.98
N SER A 243 5.68 -1.52 8.66
CA SER A 243 6.76 -1.62 7.66
C SER A 243 6.38 -1.01 6.30
N GLY A 244 5.63 0.09 6.30
CA GLY A 244 5.25 0.82 5.10
C GLY A 244 4.13 0.20 4.24
N VAL A 245 3.65 -1.01 4.56
CA VAL A 245 2.64 -1.72 3.76
C VAL A 245 1.25 -1.07 3.92
N THR A 246 0.69 -1.06 5.12
CA THR A 246 -0.65 -0.49 5.36
C THR A 246 -0.65 1.04 5.42
N ALA A 247 0.50 1.69 5.60
CA ALA A 247 0.66 3.13 5.43
C ALA A 247 0.25 3.58 4.02
N ALA A 248 0.48 2.74 3.01
CA ALA A 248 0.06 2.99 1.64
C ALA A 248 -1.47 3.00 1.47
N ILE A 249 -2.24 2.33 2.33
CA ILE A 249 -3.72 2.43 2.33
C ILE A 249 -4.13 3.86 2.71
N LEU A 250 -3.53 4.41 3.78
CA LEU A 250 -3.80 5.79 4.18
C LEU A 250 -3.39 6.79 3.09
N TYR A 251 -2.23 6.56 2.43
CA TYR A 251 -1.80 7.37 1.29
C TYR A 251 -2.89 7.42 0.20
N ILE A 252 -3.42 6.26 -0.20
CA ILE A 252 -4.47 6.19 -1.23
C ILE A 252 -5.76 6.86 -0.77
N VAL A 253 -6.16 6.66 0.48
CA VAL A 253 -7.35 7.27 1.04
C VAL A 253 -7.21 8.79 1.05
N PHE A 254 -6.14 9.34 1.57
CA PHE A 254 -5.95 10.78 1.65
C PHE A 254 -5.82 11.43 0.28
N LYS A 255 -5.04 10.84 -0.63
CA LYS A 255 -4.94 11.30 -2.03
C LYS A 255 -6.29 11.22 -2.76
N GLY A 256 -7.07 10.19 -2.50
CA GLY A 256 -8.42 10.02 -3.05
C GLY A 256 -9.42 11.04 -2.51
N LEU A 257 -9.26 11.47 -1.26
CA LEU A 257 -10.05 12.53 -0.62
C LEU A 257 -9.59 13.94 -0.99
N GLY A 258 -8.50 14.09 -1.74
CA GLY A 258 -8.03 15.36 -2.26
C GLY A 258 -6.84 15.98 -1.56
N ALA A 259 -6.23 15.30 -0.56
CA ALA A 259 -5.00 15.78 0.05
C ALA A 259 -3.88 15.93 -1.00
N LYS A 260 -3.26 17.10 -1.01
CA LYS A 260 -2.23 17.44 -2.02
C LYS A 260 -0.88 16.84 -1.66
N ARG A 261 -0.47 16.91 -0.40
CA ARG A 261 0.84 16.53 0.10
C ARG A 261 0.72 15.32 1.04
N VAL A 262 0.94 14.13 0.51
CA VAL A 262 0.92 12.86 1.27
C VAL A 262 2.16 12.07 0.93
N SER A 263 2.94 11.71 1.94
CA SER A 263 4.14 10.90 1.82
C SER A 263 4.01 9.66 2.70
N VAL A 264 4.68 8.57 2.33
CA VAL A 264 4.80 7.37 3.17
C VAL A 264 6.15 7.40 3.89
N TYR A 265 6.16 7.19 5.20
CA TYR A 265 7.36 6.88 5.95
C TYR A 265 7.69 5.41 5.71
N ASP A 266 8.68 5.17 4.86
CA ASP A 266 8.97 3.83 4.35
C ASP A 266 9.45 2.87 5.44
N GLY A 267 10.41 3.28 6.28
CA GLY A 267 10.89 2.50 7.42
C GLY A 267 9.82 2.26 8.50
N SER A 268 8.87 3.18 8.64
CA SER A 268 7.73 3.05 9.56
C SER A 268 8.15 2.66 10.99
N TRP A 269 7.32 1.89 11.70
CA TRP A 269 7.61 1.46 13.06
C TRP A 269 8.81 0.50 13.15
N CYS A 270 9.07 -0.28 12.10
CA CYS A 270 10.26 -1.15 12.06
C CYS A 270 11.56 -0.36 12.19
N GLU A 271 11.61 0.86 11.67
CA GLU A 271 12.75 1.76 11.86
C GLU A 271 12.62 2.57 13.14
N TRP A 272 11.50 3.26 13.35
CA TRP A 272 11.31 4.13 14.52
C TRP A 272 11.32 3.36 15.84
N GLY A 273 10.68 2.22 15.88
CA GLY A 273 10.54 1.38 17.09
C GLY A 273 11.72 0.46 17.37
N SER A 274 12.77 0.45 16.53
CA SER A 274 13.96 -0.35 16.77
C SER A 274 14.67 0.11 18.05
N VAL A 275 15.11 -0.86 18.87
CA VAL A 275 15.83 -0.57 20.12
C VAL A 275 17.19 0.09 19.87
N ASP A 276 17.76 -0.07 18.67
CA ASP A 276 19.05 0.53 18.30
C ASP A 276 18.98 2.05 18.07
N HIS A 277 17.78 2.63 18.00
CA HIS A 277 17.55 4.06 17.80
C HIS A 277 17.19 4.82 19.08
N GLU A 278 17.54 4.30 20.26
CA GLU A 278 17.25 4.89 21.59
C GLU A 278 17.99 6.19 21.93
N LYS A 279 18.63 6.86 21.03
CA LYS A 279 19.14 8.20 21.36
C LYS A 279 17.98 9.18 21.39
N PRO A 280 17.63 9.76 22.56
CA PRO A 280 16.73 10.90 22.58
C PRO A 280 17.32 11.99 21.70
N LEU A 281 16.49 12.66 20.96
CA LEU A 281 16.87 13.91 20.33
C LEU A 281 17.18 14.88 21.48
N THR A 282 18.46 15.18 21.70
CA THR A 282 18.91 16.31 22.52
C THR A 282 18.74 17.58 21.74
#